data_3bb17df5d69f30414834b5a58ff88419
#
_entry.id   3bb17df5d69f30414834b5a58ff88419
#
_cell.length_a   1.000
_cell.length_b   1.000
_cell.length_c   1.000
_cell.angle_alpha   90.00
_cell.angle_beta   90.00
_cell.angle_gamma   90.00
#
_symmetry.space_group_name_H-M   'P 1'
#
loop_
_entity.id
_entity.type
_entity.pdbx_description
1 polymer ?
#
loop_
_entity_poly.entity_id
_entity_poly.type
_entity_poly.pdbx_seq_one_letter_code
_entity_poly.pdbx_strand_id
1 'polypeptide(L)'
;GATPMQALFNSDVTMKLTTLDLLLGNGVYGSIGEVCKLALLLGGVYLVCVGVINFRWPLVYIAVTGVTTFLLNGFDFMGAVNSLLSGGLILGAVFMATDYVTSPATKTGNYIYFVALGVLTAVLRQAVKGEAVSFAILLMNLVVPLIDNYCVRRPFGYHKVAKEVAKNG
;
A
#
# COMPACT_ATOMS: atom_id res chain seq x y z
N GLY A 1 -18.27 16.46 -8.18
CA GLY A 1 -17.75 17.05 -6.95
C GLY A 1 -16.30 16.70 -6.76
N ALA A 2 -15.56 17.53 -6.02
CA ALA A 2 -14.16 17.28 -5.72
C ALA A 2 -14.04 16.06 -4.77
N THR A 3 -13.04 15.21 -4.98
CA THR A 3 -12.77 14.10 -4.06
C THR A 3 -12.14 14.63 -2.76
N PRO A 4 -12.29 13.93 -1.60
CA PRO A 4 -11.66 14.34 -0.34
C PRO A 4 -10.16 14.54 -0.46
N MET A 5 -9.50 13.75 -1.31
CA MET A 5 -8.07 13.87 -1.58
C MET A 5 -7.73 15.19 -2.29
N GLN A 6 -8.53 15.63 -3.25
CA GLN A 6 -8.36 16.93 -3.89
C GLN A 6 -8.60 18.09 -2.91
N ALA A 7 -9.54 17.93 -1.98
CA ALA A 7 -9.82 18.92 -0.95
C ALA A 7 -8.66 19.07 0.06
N LEU A 8 -7.91 18.01 0.35
CA LEU A 8 -6.73 18.07 1.22
C LEU A 8 -5.57 18.85 0.59
N PHE A 9 -5.46 18.85 -0.74
CA PHE A 9 -4.37 19.53 -1.46
C PHE A 9 -4.75 20.90 -2.02
N ASN A 10 -6.05 21.21 -2.17
CA ASN A 10 -6.56 22.48 -2.70
C ASN A 10 -7.30 23.24 -1.60
N SER A 11 -6.72 24.35 -1.17
CA SER A 11 -7.31 25.25 -0.16
C SER A 11 -8.63 25.90 -0.59
N ASP A 12 -8.93 25.90 -1.89
CA ASP A 12 -10.17 26.49 -2.45
C ASP A 12 -11.41 25.60 -2.25
N VAL A 13 -11.20 24.33 -1.85
CA VAL A 13 -12.30 23.38 -1.63
C VAL A 13 -12.42 23.10 -0.13
N THR A 14 -13.23 23.92 0.55
CA THR A 14 -13.52 23.71 1.97
C THR A 14 -14.56 22.61 2.16
N MET A 15 -14.13 21.37 2.23
CA MET A 15 -14.97 20.28 2.73
C MET A 15 -14.72 20.11 4.24
N LYS A 16 -15.73 20.47 5.05
CA LYS A 16 -15.72 20.17 6.49
C LYS A 16 -16.09 18.70 6.73
N LEU A 17 -15.23 17.78 6.27
CA LEU A 17 -15.40 16.35 6.50
C LEU A 17 -14.68 15.96 7.79
N THR A 18 -15.44 15.38 8.71
CA THR A 18 -14.87 14.77 9.92
C THR A 18 -14.25 13.41 9.55
N THR A 19 -13.25 12.95 10.31
CA THR A 19 -12.63 11.62 10.12
C THR A 19 -13.68 10.49 10.13
N LEU A 20 -14.78 10.66 10.87
CA LEU A 20 -15.90 9.72 10.88
C LEU A 20 -16.66 9.72 9.54
N ASP A 21 -16.84 10.87 8.91
CA ASP A 21 -17.51 10.96 7.61
C ASP A 21 -16.68 10.27 6.51
N LEU A 22 -15.34 10.39 6.59
CA LEU A 22 -14.43 9.67 5.70
C LEU A 22 -14.48 8.16 5.89
N LEU A 23 -14.67 7.67 7.12
CA LEU A 23 -14.82 6.25 7.43
C LEU A 23 -16.16 5.68 6.93
N LEU A 24 -17.25 6.40 7.19
CA LEU A 24 -18.60 5.95 6.87
C LEU A 24 -19.01 6.26 5.41
N GLY A 25 -18.30 7.18 4.77
CA GLY A 25 -18.63 7.61 3.41
C GLY A 25 -19.78 8.62 3.34
N ASN A 26 -20.13 9.29 4.44
CA ASN A 26 -21.19 10.29 4.47
C ASN A 26 -20.75 11.59 3.78
N GLY A 27 -21.45 11.97 2.70
CA GLY A 27 -21.12 13.19 1.97
C GLY A 27 -19.77 13.17 1.24
N VAL A 28 -19.16 12.00 1.12
CA VAL A 28 -17.87 11.80 0.45
C VAL A 28 -18.10 11.51 -1.02
N TYR A 29 -17.52 12.32 -1.88
CA TYR A 29 -17.49 12.08 -3.33
C TYR A 29 -16.22 11.28 -3.66
N GLY A 30 -16.38 10.17 -4.37
CA GLY A 30 -15.27 9.29 -4.75
C GLY A 30 -15.69 8.26 -5.77
N SER A 31 -14.76 7.41 -6.17
CA SER A 31 -15.03 6.30 -7.07
C SER A 31 -15.91 5.24 -6.40
N ILE A 32 -16.72 4.56 -7.21
CA ILE A 32 -17.55 3.43 -6.73
C ILE A 32 -16.62 2.38 -6.08
N GLY A 33 -16.93 1.98 -4.85
CA GLY A 33 -16.16 0.97 -4.11
C GLY A 33 -15.12 1.52 -3.14
N GLU A 34 -14.76 2.81 -3.20
CA GLU A 34 -13.82 3.40 -2.23
C GLU A 34 -14.47 4.35 -1.22
N VAL A 35 -15.76 4.65 -1.36
CA VAL A 35 -16.46 5.63 -0.54
C VAL A 35 -16.58 5.15 0.91
N CYS A 36 -17.07 3.93 1.14
CA CYS A 36 -17.26 3.38 2.48
C CYS A 36 -16.04 2.57 2.93
N LYS A 37 -15.14 3.19 3.70
CA LYS A 37 -13.93 2.54 4.22
C LYS A 37 -14.26 1.42 5.21
N LEU A 38 -15.35 1.55 5.96
CA LEU A 38 -15.80 0.53 6.90
C LEU A 38 -16.13 -0.79 6.18
N ALA A 39 -16.85 -0.73 5.07
CA ALA A 39 -17.18 -1.91 4.26
C ALA A 39 -15.93 -2.56 3.67
N LEU A 40 -14.96 -1.76 3.23
CA LEU A 40 -13.66 -2.26 2.73
C LEU A 40 -12.86 -2.96 3.83
N LEU A 41 -12.84 -2.41 5.03
CA LEU A 41 -12.15 -3.02 6.17
C LEU A 41 -12.83 -4.34 6.59
N LEU A 42 -14.16 -4.39 6.62
CA LEU A 42 -14.91 -5.62 6.90
C LEU A 42 -14.63 -6.70 5.85
N GLY A 43 -14.62 -6.33 4.56
CA GLY A 43 -14.24 -7.24 3.47
C GLY A 43 -12.80 -7.73 3.60
N GLY A 44 -11.87 -6.84 3.98
CA GLY A 44 -10.47 -7.18 4.25
C GLY A 44 -10.33 -8.18 5.41
N VAL A 45 -11.02 -7.93 6.53
CA VAL A 45 -11.03 -8.84 7.69
C VAL A 45 -11.58 -10.21 7.28
N TYR A 46 -12.66 -10.25 6.50
CA TYR A 46 -13.22 -11.50 5.98
C TYR A 46 -12.18 -12.28 5.17
N LEU A 47 -11.47 -11.65 4.23
CA LEU A 47 -10.43 -12.30 3.42
C LEU A 47 -9.24 -12.80 4.25
N VAL A 48 -8.88 -12.08 5.31
CA VAL A 48 -7.85 -12.53 6.27
C VAL A 48 -8.34 -13.74 7.06
N CYS A 49 -9.59 -13.74 7.55
CA CYS A 49 -10.18 -14.86 8.29
C CYS A 49 -10.28 -16.12 7.45
N VAL A 50 -10.62 -16.00 6.16
CA VAL A 50 -10.65 -17.12 5.21
C VAL A 50 -9.25 -17.58 4.80
N GLY A 51 -8.20 -16.82 5.15
CA GLY A 51 -6.80 -17.17 4.87
C GLY A 51 -6.33 -16.87 3.44
N VAL A 52 -7.11 -16.09 2.68
CA VAL A 52 -6.75 -15.67 1.31
C VAL A 52 -5.61 -14.67 1.33
N ILE A 53 -5.63 -13.74 2.29
CA ILE A 53 -4.65 -12.66 2.40
C ILE A 53 -3.92 -12.72 3.74
N ASN A 54 -2.61 -12.55 3.72
CA ASN A 54 -1.83 -12.35 4.94
C ASN A 54 -1.95 -10.90 5.41
N PHE A 55 -2.52 -10.70 6.59
CA PHE A 55 -2.73 -9.39 7.21
C PHE A 55 -1.47 -8.50 7.29
N ARG A 56 -0.29 -9.12 7.34
CA ARG A 56 1.00 -8.42 7.45
C ARG A 56 1.25 -7.46 6.30
N TRP A 57 0.90 -7.83 5.06
CA TRP A 57 1.25 -7.08 3.86
C TRP A 57 0.48 -5.76 3.73
N PRO A 58 -0.87 -5.76 3.80
CA PRO A 58 -1.63 -4.52 3.81
C PRO A 58 -1.22 -3.60 4.95
N LEU A 59 -0.93 -4.16 6.13
CA LEU A 59 -0.52 -3.39 7.29
C LEU A 59 0.83 -2.69 7.07
N VAL A 60 1.83 -3.40 6.54
CA VAL A 60 3.14 -2.80 6.20
C VAL A 60 2.96 -1.68 5.19
N TYR A 61 2.17 -1.89 4.14
CA TYR A 61 1.91 -0.87 3.12
C TYR A 61 1.27 0.39 3.72
N ILE A 62 0.17 0.25 4.47
CA ILE A 62 -0.53 1.37 5.10
C ILE A 62 0.38 2.10 6.10
N ALA A 63 1.13 1.35 6.93
CA ALA A 63 2.04 1.93 7.91
C ALA A 63 3.16 2.74 7.25
N VAL A 64 3.81 2.20 6.22
CA VAL A 64 4.88 2.89 5.50
C VAL A 64 4.34 4.13 4.78
N THR A 65 3.18 4.01 4.11
CA THR A 65 2.53 5.17 3.48
C THR A 65 2.21 6.25 4.51
N GLY A 66 1.67 5.86 5.68
CA GLY A 66 1.35 6.78 6.76
C GLY A 66 2.57 7.50 7.31
N VAL A 67 3.64 6.78 7.62
CA VAL A 67 4.90 7.35 8.10
C VAL A 67 5.50 8.29 7.05
N THR A 68 5.55 7.88 5.80
CA THR A 68 6.12 8.71 4.71
C THR A 68 5.28 9.98 4.51
N THR A 69 3.94 9.86 4.51
CA THR A 69 3.04 11.02 4.40
C THR A 69 3.18 11.96 5.60
N PHE A 70 3.33 11.42 6.81
CA PHE A 70 3.57 12.21 8.02
C PHE A 70 4.86 13.01 7.94
N LEU A 71 5.95 12.41 7.45
CA LEU A 71 7.22 13.09 7.23
C LEU A 71 7.13 14.17 6.14
N LEU A 72 6.44 13.88 5.04
CA LEU A 72 6.29 14.82 3.92
C LEU A 72 5.39 16.02 4.26
N ASN A 73 4.38 15.83 5.13
CA ASN A 73 3.45 16.89 5.56
C ASN A 73 3.97 17.72 6.75
N GLY A 74 5.26 17.65 7.08
CA GLY A 74 5.84 18.47 8.16
C GLY A 74 5.36 18.07 9.56
N PHE A 75 5.16 16.76 9.82
CA PHE A 75 4.74 16.19 11.09
C PHE A 75 3.28 16.46 11.48
N ASP A 76 2.40 16.77 10.52
CA ASP A 76 0.96 16.85 10.76
C ASP A 76 0.35 15.45 10.83
N PHE A 77 0.05 14.99 12.07
CA PHE A 77 -0.54 13.67 12.32
C PHE A 77 -1.97 13.56 11.78
N MET A 78 -2.78 14.61 11.98
CA MET A 78 -4.17 14.59 11.54
C MET A 78 -4.28 14.62 10.01
N GLY A 79 -3.42 15.39 9.36
CA GLY A 79 -3.29 15.41 7.90
C GLY A 79 -2.87 14.06 7.34
N ALA A 80 -1.93 13.36 8.00
CA ALA A 80 -1.52 12.02 7.60
C ALA A 80 -2.67 10.99 7.74
N VAL A 81 -3.41 11.00 8.86
CA VAL A 81 -4.57 10.11 9.07
C VAL A 81 -5.66 10.38 8.03
N ASN A 82 -6.01 11.63 7.79
CA ASN A 82 -7.01 12.00 6.79
C ASN A 82 -6.57 11.59 5.38
N SER A 83 -5.28 11.71 5.05
CA SER A 83 -4.71 11.24 3.78
C SER A 83 -4.79 9.72 3.65
N LEU A 84 -4.59 8.94 4.72
CA LEU A 84 -4.75 7.48 4.70
C LEU A 84 -6.20 7.05 4.48
N LEU A 85 -7.15 7.76 5.11
CA LEU A 85 -8.58 7.50 4.98
C LEU A 85 -9.17 8.07 3.70
N SER A 86 -8.47 8.98 3.04
CA SER A 86 -8.88 9.62 1.80
C SER A 86 -8.47 8.78 0.60
N GLY A 87 -9.34 8.75 -0.41
CA GLY A 87 -9.09 8.04 -1.67
C GLY A 87 -9.03 6.52 -1.56
N GLY A 88 -8.49 5.89 -2.57
CA GLY A 88 -8.46 4.44 -2.78
C GLY A 88 -7.36 3.68 -2.05
N LEU A 89 -6.67 4.26 -1.04
CA LEU A 89 -5.54 3.59 -0.39
C LEU A 89 -5.93 2.27 0.27
N ILE A 90 -7.03 2.24 1.03
CA ILE A 90 -7.49 1.02 1.71
C ILE A 90 -7.90 -0.04 0.70
N LEU A 91 -8.63 0.36 -0.35
CA LEU A 91 -8.96 -0.52 -1.46
C LEU A 91 -7.69 -1.09 -2.12
N GLY A 92 -6.75 -0.22 -2.46
CA GLY A 92 -5.47 -0.59 -3.06
C GLY A 92 -4.64 -1.50 -2.17
N ALA A 93 -4.56 -1.23 -0.87
CA ALA A 93 -3.78 -2.00 0.08
C ALA A 93 -4.32 -3.40 0.32
N VAL A 94 -5.65 -3.54 0.43
CA VAL A 94 -6.29 -4.81 0.81
C VAL A 94 -6.60 -5.69 -0.40
N PHE A 95 -7.04 -5.10 -1.51
CA PHE A 95 -7.57 -5.86 -2.64
C PHE A 95 -6.66 -5.83 -3.87
N MET A 96 -5.92 -4.74 -4.11
CA MET A 96 -5.11 -4.62 -5.32
C MET A 96 -3.65 -5.03 -5.09
N ALA A 97 -3.01 -4.55 -4.02
CA ALA A 97 -1.59 -4.82 -3.77
C ALA A 97 -1.33 -6.24 -3.23
N THR A 98 -2.35 -6.89 -2.66
CA THR A 98 -2.25 -8.27 -2.16
C THR A 98 -2.65 -9.31 -3.21
N ASP A 99 -2.80 -8.92 -4.47
CA ASP A 99 -3.08 -9.86 -5.53
C ASP A 99 -1.97 -10.91 -5.64
N TYR A 100 -2.39 -12.18 -5.61
CA TYR A 100 -1.48 -13.34 -5.59
C TYR A 100 -0.63 -13.47 -6.87
N VAL A 101 -1.14 -12.95 -7.99
CA VAL A 101 -0.48 -13.08 -9.29
C VAL A 101 0.61 -12.04 -9.47
N THR A 102 0.41 -10.83 -8.96
CA THR A 102 1.29 -9.69 -9.21
C THR A 102 2.26 -9.39 -8.08
N SER A 103 2.10 -10.01 -6.90
CA SER A 103 3.01 -9.84 -5.77
C SER A 103 4.21 -10.77 -5.83
N PRO A 104 5.39 -10.39 -5.26
CA PRO A 104 6.60 -11.22 -5.27
C PRO A 104 6.41 -12.58 -4.63
N ALA A 105 7.08 -13.59 -5.17
CA ALA A 105 6.97 -14.98 -4.72
C ALA A 105 7.64 -15.26 -3.36
N THR A 106 8.59 -14.41 -2.91
CA THR A 106 9.37 -14.60 -1.69
C THR A 106 8.93 -13.68 -0.56
N LYS A 107 9.06 -14.13 0.70
CA LYS A 107 8.76 -13.29 1.87
C LYS A 107 9.59 -12.01 1.90
N THR A 108 10.89 -12.11 1.59
CA THR A 108 11.80 -10.96 1.53
C THR A 108 11.43 -10.01 0.39
N GLY A 109 11.11 -10.56 -0.78
CA GLY A 109 10.63 -9.78 -1.92
C GLY A 109 9.34 -9.01 -1.59
N ASN A 110 8.41 -9.64 -0.87
CA ASN A 110 7.18 -8.98 -0.43
C ASN A 110 7.48 -7.79 0.51
N TYR A 111 8.40 -7.92 1.49
CA TYR A 111 8.77 -6.79 2.33
C TYR A 111 9.33 -5.62 1.51
N ILE A 112 10.24 -5.90 0.59
CA ILE A 112 10.81 -4.87 -0.30
C ILE A 112 9.73 -4.24 -1.15
N TYR A 113 8.84 -5.04 -1.73
CA TYR A 113 7.73 -4.58 -2.56
C TYR A 113 6.78 -3.66 -1.79
N PHE A 114 6.26 -4.08 -0.62
CA PHE A 114 5.28 -3.30 0.13
C PHE A 114 5.88 -2.04 0.77
N VAL A 115 7.15 -2.06 1.18
CA VAL A 115 7.86 -0.87 1.65
C VAL A 115 8.06 0.13 0.50
N ALA A 116 8.58 -0.33 -0.63
CA ALA A 116 8.78 0.52 -1.80
C ALA A 116 7.46 1.08 -2.33
N LEU A 117 6.40 0.26 -2.38
CA LEU A 117 5.05 0.67 -2.77
C LEU A 117 4.51 1.76 -1.83
N GLY A 118 4.70 1.63 -0.51
CA GLY A 118 4.26 2.62 0.46
C GLY A 118 4.93 3.98 0.28
N VAL A 119 6.25 3.98 0.11
CA VAL A 119 7.02 5.21 -0.16
C VAL A 119 6.59 5.82 -1.50
N LEU A 120 6.53 5.01 -2.56
CA LEU A 120 6.16 5.48 -3.89
C LEU A 120 4.75 6.09 -3.92
N THR A 121 3.79 5.46 -3.23
CA THR A 121 2.42 5.97 -3.12
C THR A 121 2.38 7.34 -2.44
N ALA A 122 3.11 7.50 -1.32
CA ALA A 122 3.15 8.77 -0.61
C ALA A 122 3.77 9.89 -1.45
N VAL A 123 4.88 9.60 -2.13
CA VAL A 123 5.57 10.56 -3.02
C VAL A 123 4.69 10.94 -4.22
N LEU A 124 4.07 9.96 -4.88
CA LEU A 124 3.20 10.23 -6.04
C LEU A 124 1.96 11.03 -5.64
N ARG A 125 1.36 10.76 -4.49
CA ARG A 125 0.23 11.56 -3.97
C ARG A 125 0.59 13.03 -3.77
N GLN A 126 1.78 13.30 -3.25
CA GLN A 126 2.30 14.67 -3.11
C GLN A 126 2.58 15.33 -4.47
N ALA A 127 3.16 14.57 -5.41
CA ALA A 127 3.52 15.10 -6.74
C ALA A 127 2.27 15.40 -7.60
N VAL A 128 1.30 14.49 -7.61
CA VAL A 128 0.06 14.60 -8.42
C VAL A 128 -1.02 15.41 -7.72
N LYS A 129 -0.89 15.63 -6.39
CA LYS A 129 -1.92 16.25 -5.53
C LYS A 129 -3.29 15.59 -5.69
N GLY A 130 -3.31 14.26 -5.74
CA GLY A 130 -4.52 13.49 -5.99
C GLY A 130 -4.33 11.98 -5.83
N GLU A 131 -5.25 11.20 -6.41
CA GLU A 131 -5.21 9.76 -6.37
C GLU A 131 -4.06 9.21 -7.24
N ALA A 132 -3.14 8.50 -6.61
CA ALA A 132 -1.98 7.91 -7.26
C ALA A 132 -1.73 6.43 -6.87
N VAL A 133 -2.64 5.83 -6.08
CA VAL A 133 -2.48 4.45 -5.57
C VAL A 133 -2.38 3.44 -6.70
N SER A 134 -3.31 3.51 -7.66
CA SER A 134 -3.35 2.59 -8.80
C SER A 134 -2.09 2.70 -9.67
N PHE A 135 -1.59 3.92 -9.89
CA PHE A 135 -0.34 4.15 -10.62
C PHE A 135 0.87 3.60 -9.87
N ALA A 136 0.93 3.78 -8.55
CA ALA A 136 2.00 3.23 -7.73
C ALA A 136 2.03 1.71 -7.80
N ILE A 137 0.88 1.05 -7.68
CA ILE A 137 0.75 -0.41 -7.79
C ILE A 137 1.18 -0.88 -9.19
N LEU A 138 0.72 -0.22 -10.25
CA LEU A 138 1.09 -0.55 -11.62
C LEU A 138 2.62 -0.47 -11.82
N LEU A 139 3.25 0.62 -11.38
CA LEU A 139 4.70 0.80 -11.49
C LEU A 139 5.45 -0.26 -10.68
N MET A 140 5.00 -0.56 -9.47
CA MET A 140 5.64 -1.58 -8.64
C MET A 140 5.48 -2.99 -9.22
N ASN A 141 4.35 -3.29 -9.87
CA ASN A 141 4.16 -4.57 -10.54
C ASN A 141 5.14 -4.78 -11.71
N LEU A 142 5.56 -3.71 -12.40
CA LEU A 142 6.62 -3.78 -13.41
C LEU A 142 7.99 -4.12 -12.80
N VAL A 143 8.20 -3.78 -11.53
CA VAL A 143 9.47 -4.04 -10.82
C VAL A 143 9.49 -5.43 -10.17
N VAL A 144 8.33 -6.09 -9.99
CA VAL A 144 8.24 -7.43 -9.36
C VAL A 144 9.17 -8.46 -9.99
N PRO A 145 9.26 -8.62 -11.33
CA PRO A 145 10.18 -9.59 -11.93
C PRO A 145 11.64 -9.33 -11.57
N LEU A 146 12.01 -8.06 -11.40
CA LEU A 146 13.34 -7.67 -10.96
C LEU A 146 13.57 -8.07 -9.50
N ILE A 147 12.61 -7.81 -8.61
CA ILE A 147 12.66 -8.20 -7.21
C ILE A 147 12.79 -9.72 -7.08
N ASP A 148 12.00 -10.48 -7.83
CA ASP A 148 12.03 -11.95 -7.79
C ASP A 148 13.34 -12.52 -8.32
N ASN A 149 13.99 -11.87 -9.28
CA ASN A 149 15.30 -12.27 -9.76
C ASN A 149 16.40 -12.07 -8.71
N TYR A 150 16.31 -11.02 -7.89
CA TYR A 150 17.24 -10.80 -6.78
C TYR A 150 16.90 -11.64 -5.54
N CYS A 151 15.63 -11.89 -5.28
CA CYS A 151 15.13 -12.62 -4.12
C CYS A 151 14.79 -14.08 -4.47
N VAL A 152 15.70 -14.81 -5.13
CA VAL A 152 15.48 -16.18 -5.58
C VAL A 152 15.18 -17.11 -4.40
N ARG A 153 14.11 -17.90 -4.51
CA ARG A 153 13.85 -19.03 -3.58
C ARG A 153 14.94 -20.07 -3.77
N ARG A 154 15.57 -20.46 -2.68
CA ARG A 154 16.48 -21.61 -2.70
C ARG A 154 15.67 -22.87 -3.00
N PRO A 155 16.05 -23.67 -4.02
CA PRO A 155 15.37 -24.91 -4.32
C PRO A 155 15.50 -25.89 -3.14
N PHE A 156 14.51 -26.78 -3.01
CA PHE A 156 14.55 -27.87 -2.03
C PHE A 156 15.82 -28.70 -2.27
N GLY A 157 16.61 -28.95 -1.20
CA GLY A 157 17.87 -29.70 -1.32
C GLY A 157 19.11 -28.84 -1.67
N TYR A 158 18.97 -27.50 -1.73
CA TYR A 158 20.13 -26.64 -1.84
C TYR A 158 20.98 -26.70 -0.56
N HIS A 159 21.92 -27.65 -0.52
CA HIS A 159 23.03 -27.58 0.43
C HIS A 159 24.00 -26.52 -0.10
N LYS A 160 24.35 -25.53 0.72
CA LYS A 160 25.54 -24.73 0.47
C LYS A 160 26.65 -25.77 0.30
N VAL A 161 27.13 -25.97 -0.91
CA VAL A 161 28.44 -26.60 -1.15
C VAL A 161 29.41 -25.65 -0.47
N ALA A 162 29.61 -25.91 0.80
CA ALA A 162 30.39 -25.06 1.66
C ALA A 162 31.81 -25.09 1.14
N LYS A 163 32.44 -23.97 1.19
CA LYS A 163 33.83 -23.66 1.44
C LYS A 163 34.83 -24.82 1.81
N GLU A 164 34.43 -26.08 1.76
CA GLU A 164 35.28 -27.22 1.99
C GLU A 164 36.15 -27.56 0.77
N VAL A 165 35.72 -27.21 -0.45
CA VAL A 165 36.55 -27.47 -1.64
C VAL A 165 37.70 -26.46 -1.77
N ALA A 166 37.61 -25.30 -1.13
CA ALA A 166 38.68 -24.28 -1.15
C ALA A 166 39.75 -24.51 -0.04
N LYS A 167 39.60 -25.52 0.78
CA LYS A 167 40.58 -25.82 1.87
C LYS A 167 41.45 -27.05 1.61
N ASN A 168 41.14 -27.80 0.55
CA ASN A 168 41.86 -29.04 0.17
C ASN A 168 42.43 -28.98 -1.27
N GLY A 169 42.68 -27.78 -1.79
CA GLY A 169 43.41 -27.53 -3.02
C GLY A 169 44.69 -26.77 -2.72
#